data_b21ba38e0bbd91b9fe43adc9fe50090c
#
_entry.id   b21ba38e0bbd91b9fe43adc9fe50090c
#
_cell.length_a   1.000
_cell.length_b   1.000
_cell.length_c   1.000
_cell.angle_alpha   90.00
_cell.angle_beta   90.00
_cell.angle_gamma   90.00
#
_symmetry.space_group_name_H-M   'P 1'
#
loop_
_entity.id
_entity.type
_entity.pdbx_description
1 polymer ?
#
loop_
_entity_poly.entity_id
_entity_poly.type
_entity_poly.pdbx_seq_one_letter_code
_entity_poly.pdbx_strand_id
1 'polypeptide(L)'
;ARLEECYGRHFWGFADKSPLSETYTAACAGLGIIGDNHLLINEKYGSFVFIGEILSEVPAEELGYDGREPVTGGCLHCGKCKAACPMTESGMDCLSAVTQKKGELTPEEAAYIRKYGSAWGCDICQTSCPLVRRVTERGTKTPIEFFCRDRISMLTIERVHEMSDEEF
;
A
#
# COMPACT_ATOMS: atom_id res chain seq x y z
N ALA A 1 -21.07 -8.86 10.57
CA ALA A 1 -21.95 -10.03 10.68
C ALA A 1 -21.32 -11.13 11.57
N ARG A 2 -20.41 -11.98 11.06
CA ARG A 2 -19.91 -13.13 11.84
C ARG A 2 -19.21 -12.77 13.17
N LEU A 3 -18.42 -11.70 13.20
CA LEU A 3 -17.78 -11.23 14.45
C LEU A 3 -18.82 -10.69 15.42
N GLU A 4 -19.81 -9.96 14.97
CA GLU A 4 -20.91 -9.45 15.80
C GLU A 4 -21.74 -10.59 16.40
N GLU A 5 -21.98 -11.66 15.66
CA GLU A 5 -22.63 -12.87 16.19
C GLU A 5 -21.81 -13.55 17.28
N CYS A 6 -20.46 -13.57 17.14
CA CYS A 6 -19.59 -14.20 18.12
C CYS A 6 -19.47 -13.41 19.43
N TYR A 7 -19.38 -12.07 19.33
CA TYR A 7 -19.04 -11.20 20.47
C TYR A 7 -20.24 -10.40 21.00
N GLY A 8 -21.36 -10.35 20.29
CA GLY A 8 -22.52 -9.53 20.67
C GLY A 8 -22.21 -8.03 20.71
N ARG A 9 -21.20 -7.56 19.98
CA ARG A 9 -20.72 -6.19 19.91
C ARG A 9 -20.62 -5.75 18.45
N HIS A 10 -20.57 -4.44 18.24
CA HIS A 10 -20.46 -3.90 16.88
C HIS A 10 -19.02 -3.90 16.38
N PHE A 11 -18.86 -4.10 15.04
CA PHE A 11 -17.59 -4.11 14.34
C PHE A 11 -17.68 -3.25 13.07
N TRP A 12 -16.70 -2.36 12.88
CA TRP A 12 -16.58 -1.49 11.70
C TRP A 12 -15.36 -1.89 10.90
N GLY A 13 -15.56 -2.28 9.64
CA GLY A 13 -14.47 -2.57 8.70
C GLY A 13 -14.08 -1.34 7.90
N PHE A 14 -12.78 -1.10 7.75
CA PHE A 14 -12.23 -0.01 6.95
C PHE A 14 -11.18 -0.53 5.97
N ALA A 15 -11.12 0.14 4.81
CA ALA A 15 -10.05 0.06 3.84
C ALA A 15 -9.94 1.44 3.19
N ASP A 16 -8.74 1.99 3.08
CA ASP A 16 -8.39 3.31 2.52
C ASP A 16 -8.96 4.55 3.23
N LYS A 17 -10.06 4.47 3.92
CA LYS A 17 -10.73 5.60 4.59
C LYS A 17 -10.91 5.37 6.08
N SER A 18 -9.91 4.79 6.70
CA SER A 18 -9.89 4.62 8.15
C SER A 18 -9.75 5.96 8.88
N PRO A 19 -10.36 6.13 10.05
CA PRO A 19 -10.08 7.26 10.93
C PRO A 19 -8.69 7.20 11.58
N LEU A 20 -7.98 6.05 11.43
CA LEU A 20 -6.65 5.81 11.97
C LEU A 20 -5.58 5.90 10.88
N SER A 21 -4.33 5.99 11.29
CA SER A 21 -3.19 5.81 10.38
C SER A 21 -2.98 4.32 10.13
N GLU A 22 -3.44 3.81 8.99
CA GLU A 22 -3.43 2.38 8.63
C GLU A 22 -2.05 1.74 8.76
N THR A 23 -0.99 2.39 8.25
CA THR A 23 0.37 1.87 8.35
C THR A 23 0.86 1.79 9.79
N TYR A 24 0.53 2.80 10.61
CA TYR A 24 0.90 2.82 12.03
C TYR A 24 0.13 1.75 12.82
N THR A 25 -1.17 1.66 12.62
CA THR A 25 -2.02 0.65 13.27
C THR A 25 -1.58 -0.77 12.91
N ALA A 26 -1.26 -1.01 11.62
CA ALA A 26 -0.75 -2.31 11.18
C ALA A 26 0.61 -2.65 11.82
N ALA A 27 1.50 -1.66 12.00
CA ALA A 27 2.76 -1.86 12.70
C ALA A 27 2.52 -2.15 14.19
N CYS A 28 1.61 -1.43 14.86
CA CYS A 28 1.19 -1.73 16.24
C CYS A 28 0.61 -3.14 16.39
N ALA A 29 -0.11 -3.62 15.38
CA ALA A 29 -0.62 -4.99 15.34
C ALA A 29 0.45 -6.05 15.02
N GLY A 30 1.71 -5.67 14.85
CA GLY A 30 2.82 -6.59 14.58
C GLY A 30 2.84 -7.13 13.14
N LEU A 31 2.14 -6.50 12.19
CA LEU A 31 2.08 -6.94 10.80
C LEU A 31 3.34 -6.57 10.00
N GLY A 32 4.19 -5.72 10.53
CA GLY A 32 5.43 -5.29 9.89
C GLY A 32 6.01 -4.05 10.54
N ILE A 33 7.00 -3.46 9.88
CA ILE A 33 7.69 -2.24 10.31
C ILE A 33 7.36 -1.09 9.38
N ILE A 34 7.50 0.15 9.83
CA ILE A 34 7.35 1.34 8.98
C ILE A 34 8.72 1.71 8.41
N GLY A 35 8.82 1.78 7.09
CA GLY A 35 10.04 2.23 6.40
C GLY A 35 10.18 3.75 6.36
N ASP A 36 11.37 4.25 6.01
CA ASP A 36 11.62 5.69 5.77
C ASP A 36 10.79 6.26 4.61
N ASN A 37 10.17 5.41 3.81
CA ASN A 37 9.21 5.75 2.76
C ASN A 37 7.76 5.77 3.26
N HIS A 38 7.54 5.69 4.56
CA HIS A 38 6.24 5.69 5.25
C HIS A 38 5.31 4.51 4.90
N LEU A 39 5.83 3.45 4.28
CA LEU A 39 5.06 2.26 3.96
C LEU A 39 5.30 1.16 4.99
N LEU A 40 4.27 0.33 5.21
CA LEU A 40 4.41 -0.90 5.97
C LEU A 40 5.28 -1.89 5.19
N ILE A 41 6.26 -2.49 5.85
CA ILE A 41 7.12 -3.53 5.29
C ILE A 41 6.87 -4.82 6.09
N ASN A 42 6.15 -5.73 5.51
CA ASN A 42 5.87 -7.06 6.05
C ASN A 42 6.99 -8.03 5.66
N GLU A 43 7.38 -8.92 6.57
CA GLU A 43 8.47 -9.85 6.34
C GLU A 43 8.22 -10.81 5.16
N LYS A 44 6.97 -11.24 4.97
CA LYS A 44 6.57 -12.20 3.94
C LYS A 44 6.26 -11.56 2.60
N TYR A 45 5.62 -10.39 2.59
CA TYR A 45 5.08 -9.76 1.40
C TYR A 45 5.74 -8.42 1.03
N GLY A 46 6.72 -7.96 1.81
CA GLY A 46 7.31 -6.63 1.61
C GLY A 46 6.29 -5.53 1.87
N SER A 47 6.32 -4.48 1.05
CA SER A 47 5.34 -3.39 1.12
C SER A 47 4.19 -3.52 0.10
N PHE A 48 4.14 -4.62 -0.66
CA PHE A 48 3.06 -4.91 -1.60
C PHE A 48 1.89 -5.58 -0.87
N VAL A 49 1.25 -4.82 0.02
CA VAL A 49 0.13 -5.26 0.84
C VAL A 49 -0.99 -4.23 0.82
N PHE A 50 -2.23 -4.70 0.84
CA PHE A 50 -3.38 -3.88 1.17
C PHE A 50 -3.67 -4.04 2.66
N ILE A 51 -3.94 -2.93 3.33
CA ILE A 51 -4.25 -2.91 4.75
C ILE A 51 -5.76 -2.77 4.91
N GLY A 52 -6.35 -3.65 5.70
CA GLY A 52 -7.72 -3.54 6.14
C GLY A 52 -7.74 -3.50 7.66
N GLU A 53 -8.63 -2.71 8.24
CA GLU A 53 -8.79 -2.52 9.67
C GLU A 53 -10.19 -2.89 10.10
N ILE A 54 -10.30 -3.47 11.30
CA ILE A 54 -11.57 -3.72 11.98
C ILE A 54 -11.50 -3.06 13.34
N LEU A 55 -12.39 -2.10 13.57
CA LEU A 55 -12.57 -1.46 14.88
C LEU A 55 -13.75 -2.12 15.59
N SER A 56 -13.67 -2.21 16.91
CA SER A 56 -14.71 -2.81 17.73
C SER A 56 -14.76 -2.18 19.13
N GLU A 57 -15.91 -2.30 19.76
CA GLU A 57 -16.10 -2.00 21.19
C GLU A 57 -15.76 -3.20 22.10
N VAL A 58 -15.32 -4.31 21.53
CA VAL A 58 -14.88 -5.47 22.31
C VAL A 58 -13.59 -5.11 23.04
N PRO A 59 -13.52 -5.34 24.37
CA PRO A 59 -12.29 -5.13 25.13
C PRO A 59 -11.12 -5.92 24.51
N ALA A 60 -9.93 -5.30 24.52
CA ALA A 60 -8.75 -5.88 23.88
C ALA A 60 -8.39 -7.26 24.46
N GLU A 61 -8.62 -7.45 25.76
CA GLU A 61 -8.38 -8.71 26.46
C GLU A 61 -9.29 -9.83 25.96
N GLU A 62 -10.56 -9.53 25.62
CA GLU A 62 -11.49 -10.50 25.05
C GLU A 62 -11.09 -10.91 23.62
N LEU A 63 -10.41 -10.01 22.88
CA LEU A 63 -9.83 -10.27 21.57
C LEU A 63 -8.48 -11.01 21.64
N GLY A 64 -8.01 -11.32 22.85
CA GLY A 64 -6.75 -12.04 23.06
C GLY A 64 -5.51 -11.17 22.97
N TYR A 65 -5.65 -9.83 23.11
CA TYR A 65 -4.51 -8.95 23.19
C TYR A 65 -3.76 -9.19 24.51
N ASP A 66 -2.47 -9.43 24.41
CA ASP A 66 -1.60 -9.80 25.53
C ASP A 66 -0.74 -8.62 26.06
N GLY A 67 -1.02 -7.40 25.61
CA GLY A 67 -0.30 -6.19 26.05
C GLY A 67 1.09 -6.03 25.45
N ARG A 68 1.45 -6.79 24.39
CA ARG A 68 2.75 -6.64 23.74
C ARG A 68 2.91 -5.24 23.17
N GLU A 69 4.10 -4.69 23.42
CA GLU A 69 4.47 -3.45 22.76
C GLU A 69 4.66 -3.67 21.24
N PRO A 70 4.27 -2.68 20.43
CA PRO A 70 4.50 -2.74 18.99
C PRO A 70 5.97 -2.94 18.67
N VAL A 71 6.27 -3.76 17.67
CA VAL A 71 7.62 -3.87 17.14
C VAL A 71 7.96 -2.58 16.41
N THR A 72 8.72 -1.70 17.07
CA THR A 72 9.25 -0.49 16.47
C THR A 72 10.69 -0.72 16.02
N GLY A 73 11.02 -0.36 14.79
CA GLY A 73 12.35 -0.51 14.23
C GLY A 73 12.42 -1.60 13.17
N GLY A 74 13.61 -1.81 12.60
CA GLY A 74 13.86 -2.79 11.54
C GLY A 74 14.04 -2.19 10.15
N CYS A 75 13.69 -0.92 9.92
CA CYS A 75 14.12 -0.18 8.75
C CYS A 75 15.67 -0.02 8.80
N LEU A 76 16.33 -0.25 7.68
CA LEU A 76 17.80 -0.14 7.59
C LEU A 76 18.29 1.31 7.55
N HIS A 77 17.42 2.28 7.45
CA HIS A 77 17.72 3.71 7.29
C HIS A 77 18.78 4.00 6.22
N CYS A 78 18.81 3.19 5.16
CA CYS A 78 19.86 3.24 4.12
C CYS A 78 19.65 4.35 3.09
N GLY A 79 18.55 5.09 3.15
CA GLY A 79 18.23 6.21 2.28
C GLY A 79 17.89 5.87 0.83
N LYS A 80 17.94 4.61 0.40
CA LYS A 80 17.73 4.21 -1.02
C LYS A 80 16.34 4.58 -1.55
N CYS A 81 15.29 4.46 -0.72
CA CYS A 81 13.95 4.84 -1.10
C CYS A 81 13.83 6.35 -1.37
N LYS A 82 14.50 7.18 -0.58
CA LYS A 82 14.54 8.64 -0.77
C LYS A 82 15.39 9.01 -1.99
N ALA A 83 16.56 8.41 -2.13
CA ALA A 83 17.45 8.68 -3.27
C ALA A 83 16.84 8.30 -4.62
N ALA A 84 16.05 7.23 -4.69
CA ALA A 84 15.37 6.80 -5.90
C ALA A 84 14.05 7.52 -6.16
N CYS A 85 13.51 8.27 -5.18
CA CYS A 85 12.20 8.88 -5.29
C CYS A 85 12.20 10.03 -6.30
N PRO A 86 11.34 10.02 -7.32
CA PRO A 86 11.23 11.11 -8.30
C PRO A 86 10.98 12.49 -7.68
N MET A 87 10.29 12.54 -6.54
CA MET A 87 10.04 13.76 -5.78
C MET A 87 11.34 14.44 -5.33
N THR A 88 12.35 13.67 -4.95
CA THR A 88 13.64 14.20 -4.49
C THR A 88 14.38 14.95 -5.58
N GLU A 89 14.32 14.47 -6.82
CA GLU A 89 14.97 15.09 -7.99
C GLU A 89 14.16 16.26 -8.53
N SER A 90 12.84 16.10 -8.63
CA SER A 90 11.97 17.06 -9.33
C SER A 90 11.46 18.21 -8.47
N GLY A 91 11.45 18.04 -7.14
CA GLY A 91 10.78 18.97 -6.23
C GLY A 91 9.25 18.96 -6.34
N MET A 92 8.68 18.06 -7.14
CA MET A 92 7.24 17.85 -7.26
C MET A 92 6.70 17.02 -6.09
N ASP A 93 5.39 16.90 -5.98
CA ASP A 93 4.74 16.00 -5.04
C ASP A 93 5.01 14.53 -5.36
N CYS A 94 4.62 13.63 -4.43
CA CYS A 94 4.75 12.20 -4.64
C CYS A 94 4.10 11.79 -5.98
N LEU A 95 4.84 11.11 -6.84
CA LEU A 95 4.34 10.70 -8.16
C LEU A 95 3.04 9.89 -8.06
N SER A 96 2.91 9.04 -7.04
CA SER A 96 1.65 8.31 -6.78
C SER A 96 0.49 9.29 -6.49
N ALA A 97 0.70 10.34 -5.70
CA ALA A 97 -0.33 11.32 -5.43
C ALA A 97 -0.70 12.12 -6.69
N VAL A 98 0.29 12.50 -7.50
CA VAL A 98 0.05 13.23 -8.75
C VAL A 98 -0.75 12.37 -9.74
N THR A 99 -0.43 11.08 -9.90
CA THR A 99 -1.18 10.19 -10.81
C THR A 99 -2.61 9.92 -10.35
N GLN A 100 -2.91 10.11 -9.08
CA GLN A 100 -4.23 9.88 -8.48
C GLN A 100 -5.02 11.18 -8.24
N LYS A 101 -4.47 12.31 -8.65
CA LYS A 101 -5.11 13.61 -8.52
C LYS A 101 -6.42 13.65 -9.30
N LYS A 102 -7.47 14.13 -8.65
CA LYS A 102 -8.76 14.38 -9.33
C LYS A 102 -8.71 15.71 -10.09
N GLY A 103 -9.28 15.72 -11.29
CA GLY A 103 -9.33 16.88 -12.18
C GLY A 103 -8.19 16.91 -13.19
N GLU A 104 -8.00 18.08 -13.81
CA GLU A 104 -6.99 18.26 -14.85
C GLU A 104 -5.58 18.34 -14.26
N LEU A 105 -4.65 17.75 -14.97
CA LEU A 105 -3.22 17.84 -14.67
C LEU A 105 -2.65 19.12 -15.28
N THR A 106 -1.75 19.77 -14.57
CA THR A 106 -0.95 20.83 -15.19
C THR A 106 0.02 20.27 -16.22
N PRO A 107 0.53 21.10 -17.16
CA PRO A 107 1.55 20.64 -18.12
C PRO A 107 2.78 20.05 -17.44
N GLU A 108 3.19 20.61 -16.31
CA GLU A 108 4.32 20.14 -15.51
C GLU A 108 4.04 18.76 -14.88
N GLU A 109 2.86 18.56 -14.29
CA GLU A 109 2.42 17.26 -13.74
C GLU A 109 2.34 16.20 -14.83
N ALA A 110 1.79 16.55 -16.00
CA ALA A 110 1.72 15.64 -17.14
C ALA A 110 3.12 15.27 -17.66
N ALA A 111 4.06 16.24 -17.70
CA ALA A 111 5.45 15.98 -18.08
C ALA A 111 6.16 15.09 -17.04
N TYR A 112 5.89 15.32 -15.77
CA TYR A 112 6.41 14.53 -14.66
C TYR A 112 5.98 13.07 -14.75
N ILE A 113 4.68 12.80 -14.96
CA ILE A 113 4.14 11.45 -15.17
C ILE A 113 4.80 10.79 -16.40
N ARG A 114 4.89 11.49 -17.52
CA ARG A 114 5.53 10.96 -18.75
C ARG A 114 7.00 10.62 -18.55
N LYS A 115 7.73 11.43 -17.79
CA LYS A 115 9.16 11.20 -17.50
C LYS A 115 9.41 9.87 -16.80
N TYR A 116 8.54 9.49 -15.87
CA TYR A 116 8.70 8.29 -15.05
C TYR A 116 7.86 7.09 -15.52
N GLY A 117 7.05 7.27 -16.56
CA GLY A 117 6.31 6.19 -17.22
C GLY A 117 5.24 5.52 -16.35
N SER A 118 4.65 6.25 -15.39
CA SER A 118 3.61 5.71 -14.51
C SER A 118 2.26 6.31 -14.87
N ALA A 119 1.29 5.47 -15.25
CA ALA A 119 -0.08 5.90 -15.49
C ALA A 119 -0.89 6.01 -14.19
N TRP A 120 -0.62 5.14 -13.22
CA TRP A 120 -1.31 5.09 -11.94
C TRP A 120 -0.39 4.57 -10.84
N GLY A 121 -0.31 5.28 -9.72
CA GLY A 121 0.54 4.91 -8.59
C GLY A 121 2.04 5.03 -8.88
N CYS A 122 2.86 4.61 -7.94
CA CYS A 122 4.31 4.60 -8.08
C CYS A 122 4.93 3.65 -7.06
N ASP A 123 5.76 2.71 -7.53
CA ASP A 123 6.42 1.71 -6.68
C ASP A 123 7.94 1.92 -6.56
N ILE A 124 8.48 3.04 -7.05
CA ILE A 124 9.94 3.25 -7.12
C ILE A 124 10.59 3.16 -5.74
N CYS A 125 10.02 3.77 -4.72
CA CYS A 125 10.55 3.71 -3.36
C CYS A 125 10.44 2.30 -2.75
N GLN A 126 9.43 1.52 -3.13
CA GLN A 126 9.23 0.13 -2.72
C GLN A 126 10.27 -0.78 -3.37
N THR A 127 10.37 -0.73 -4.69
CA THR A 127 11.30 -1.57 -5.48
C THR A 127 12.78 -1.26 -5.20
N SER A 128 13.09 -0.04 -4.75
CA SER A 128 14.44 0.36 -4.34
C SER A 128 14.82 -0.12 -2.94
N CYS A 129 13.84 -0.53 -2.12
CA CYS A 129 14.08 -0.97 -0.75
C CYS A 129 14.72 -2.37 -0.70
N PRO A 130 15.87 -2.56 -0.04
CA PRO A 130 16.51 -3.87 0.04
C PRO A 130 15.65 -4.93 0.74
N LEU A 131 14.85 -4.52 1.73
CA LEU A 131 13.95 -5.43 2.45
C LEU A 131 12.83 -5.92 1.54
N VAL A 132 12.25 -5.03 0.72
CA VAL A 132 11.20 -5.37 -0.23
C VAL A 132 11.75 -6.22 -1.38
N ARG A 133 12.93 -5.87 -1.90
CA ARG A 133 13.60 -6.64 -2.96
C ARG A 133 13.83 -8.09 -2.58
N ARG A 134 14.26 -8.37 -1.35
CA ARG A 134 14.41 -9.75 -0.86
C ARG A 134 13.14 -10.57 -0.99
N VAL A 135 11.99 -9.95 -0.78
CA VAL A 135 10.67 -10.63 -0.90
C VAL A 135 10.33 -10.90 -2.36
N THR A 136 10.52 -9.91 -3.24
CA THR A 136 10.26 -10.08 -4.68
C THR A 136 11.20 -11.10 -5.32
N GLU A 137 12.47 -11.12 -4.93
CA GLU A 137 13.47 -12.10 -5.40
C GLU A 137 13.15 -13.54 -4.96
N ARG A 138 12.46 -13.73 -3.82
CA ARG A 138 11.93 -15.04 -3.39
C ARG A 138 10.72 -15.51 -4.22
N GLY A 139 10.18 -14.66 -5.09
CA GLY A 139 9.02 -14.98 -5.91
C GLY A 139 7.73 -15.16 -5.11
N THR A 140 7.62 -14.52 -3.94
CA THR A 140 6.41 -14.57 -3.11
C THR A 140 5.22 -14.03 -3.91
N LYS A 141 4.15 -14.82 -3.95
CA LYS A 141 2.90 -14.46 -4.64
C LYS A 141 1.79 -14.26 -3.63
N THR A 142 0.80 -13.46 -4.01
CA THR A 142 -0.45 -13.34 -3.25
C THR A 142 -1.15 -14.71 -3.15
N PRO A 143 -1.73 -15.07 -2.00
CA PRO A 143 -2.58 -16.25 -1.87
C PRO A 143 -3.99 -16.02 -2.43
N ILE A 144 -4.32 -14.79 -2.82
CA ILE A 144 -5.64 -14.41 -3.33
C ILE A 144 -5.67 -14.67 -4.83
N GLU A 145 -6.39 -15.71 -5.23
CA GLU A 145 -6.47 -16.17 -6.61
C GLU A 145 -6.98 -15.09 -7.57
N PHE A 146 -7.92 -14.25 -7.12
CA PHE A 146 -8.44 -13.14 -7.89
C PHE A 146 -7.33 -12.24 -8.46
N PHE A 147 -6.34 -11.89 -7.65
CA PHE A 147 -5.21 -11.06 -8.10
C PHE A 147 -4.18 -11.80 -8.99
N CYS A 148 -4.39 -13.08 -9.24
CA CYS A 148 -3.54 -13.87 -10.12
C CYS A 148 -4.15 -14.08 -11.52
N ARG A 149 -5.43 -13.73 -11.70
CA ARG A 149 -6.18 -13.91 -12.95
C ARG A 149 -6.18 -12.62 -13.76
N ASP A 150 -6.37 -12.77 -15.05
CA ASP A 150 -6.73 -11.73 -16.02
C ASP A 150 -5.95 -10.40 -15.91
N ARG A 151 -4.67 -10.51 -15.56
CA ARG A 151 -3.82 -9.33 -15.44
C ARG A 151 -3.57 -8.69 -16.79
N ILE A 152 -3.92 -7.42 -16.91
CA ILE A 152 -3.57 -6.61 -18.07
C ILE A 152 -2.07 -6.33 -17.99
N SER A 153 -1.30 -6.92 -18.91
CA SER A 153 0.17 -6.78 -18.96
C SER A 153 0.62 -5.50 -19.66
N MET A 154 -0.24 -4.96 -20.52
CA MET A 154 0.00 -3.71 -21.24
C MET A 154 -1.31 -2.95 -21.40
N LEU A 155 -1.32 -1.71 -20.94
CA LEU A 155 -2.45 -0.81 -21.07
C LEU A 155 -2.06 0.32 -22.02
N THR A 156 -2.71 0.39 -23.19
CA THR A 156 -2.57 1.49 -24.16
C THR A 156 -3.78 2.41 -24.09
N ILE A 157 -3.65 3.62 -24.61
CA ILE A 157 -4.76 4.59 -24.68
C ILE A 157 -5.91 4.01 -25.49
N GLU A 158 -5.62 3.35 -26.61
CA GLU A 158 -6.61 2.70 -27.46
C GLU A 158 -7.36 1.62 -26.67
N ARG A 159 -6.62 0.76 -25.93
CA ARG A 159 -7.23 -0.29 -25.11
C ARG A 159 -8.14 0.28 -24.02
N VAL A 160 -7.73 1.37 -23.37
CA VAL A 160 -8.57 2.05 -22.34
C VAL A 160 -9.88 2.57 -22.95
N HIS A 161 -9.81 3.15 -24.17
CA HIS A 161 -11.02 3.66 -24.84
C HIS A 161 -11.95 2.55 -25.34
N GLU A 162 -11.43 1.36 -25.57
CA GLU A 162 -12.20 0.19 -26.04
C GLU A 162 -12.77 -0.65 -24.90
N MET A 163 -12.30 -0.44 -23.66
CA MET A 163 -12.80 -1.18 -22.50
C MET A 163 -14.22 -0.75 -22.15
N SER A 164 -15.06 -1.73 -21.86
CA SER A 164 -16.36 -1.49 -21.26
C SER A 164 -16.25 -1.19 -19.76
N ASP A 165 -17.28 -0.63 -19.16
CA ASP A 165 -17.36 -0.39 -17.70
C ASP A 165 -17.22 -1.70 -16.88
N GLU A 166 -17.58 -2.85 -17.48
CA GLU A 166 -17.46 -4.17 -16.85
C GLU A 166 -16.01 -4.73 -16.91
N GLU A 167 -15.22 -4.30 -17.91
CA GLU A 167 -13.82 -4.69 -18.07
C GLU A 167 -12.86 -3.80 -17.28
N PHE A 168 -13.27 -2.59 -16.91
CA PHE A 168 -12.50 -1.64 -16.11
C PHE A 168 -12.74 -1.85 -14.63
#